data_a42e5c055c647a41545bafce0549318c
#
_entry.id   a42e5c055c647a41545bafce0549318c
#
_cell.length_a   1.000
_cell.length_b   1.000
_cell.length_c   1.000
_cell.angle_alpha   90.00
_cell.angle_beta   90.00
_cell.angle_gamma   90.00
#
_symmetry.space_group_name_H-M   'P 1'
#
loop_
_entity.id
_entity.type
_entity.pdbx_description
1 polymer ?
#
loop_
_entity_poly.entity_id
_entity_poly.type
_entity_poly.pdbx_seq_one_letter_code
_entity_poly.pdbx_strand_id
1 'polypeptide(L)'
;MAKPKLPSSKPPTVLIYDLIDWDNLMRAKPAAAPPKELIEKARGSGARRKKIVKGEGGFFMNRSVLPAGFRVPPHHHTHDEMLVILKGGCQFDDELATLGADDSIVIHANYRYGFTCGPEGMEFLTIRMGEAGVTL
;
A
#
# COMPACT_ATOMS: atom_id res chain seq x y z
N MET A 1 36.63 6.35 -11.56
CA MET A 1 35.33 5.96 -12.18
C MET A 1 35.00 4.52 -11.83
N ALA A 2 33.76 4.29 -11.42
CA ALA A 2 33.30 2.92 -11.22
C ALA A 2 33.24 2.18 -12.56
N LYS A 3 33.60 0.89 -12.56
CA LYS A 3 33.45 0.05 -13.76
C LYS A 3 32.00 -0.12 -14.09
N PRO A 4 31.57 -0.09 -15.36
CA PRO A 4 30.18 -0.42 -15.73
C PRO A 4 29.82 -1.81 -15.25
N LYS A 5 28.60 -1.96 -14.77
CA LYS A 5 28.08 -3.29 -14.43
C LYS A 5 27.86 -4.10 -15.70
N LEU A 6 28.22 -5.38 -15.65
CA LEU A 6 27.90 -6.30 -16.74
C LEU A 6 26.37 -6.47 -16.81
N PRO A 7 25.81 -6.69 -18.01
CA PRO A 7 24.40 -7.04 -18.13
C PRO A 7 24.06 -8.24 -17.25
N SER A 8 22.91 -8.20 -16.62
CA SER A 8 22.44 -9.32 -15.83
C SER A 8 22.00 -10.48 -16.75
N SER A 9 22.38 -11.73 -16.39
CA SER A 9 21.87 -12.93 -17.05
C SER A 9 20.47 -13.31 -16.54
N LYS A 10 20.00 -12.67 -15.45
CA LYS A 10 18.69 -12.91 -14.89
C LYS A 10 17.63 -12.20 -15.73
N PRO A 11 16.62 -12.94 -16.26
CA PRO A 11 15.56 -12.29 -17.03
C PRO A 11 14.70 -11.40 -16.14
N PRO A 12 14.00 -10.41 -16.72
CA PRO A 12 13.04 -9.62 -15.98
C PRO A 12 11.95 -10.47 -15.32
N THR A 13 11.49 -10.05 -14.16
CA THR A 13 10.32 -10.64 -13.51
C THR A 13 9.07 -9.90 -13.98
N VAL A 14 8.11 -10.64 -14.53
CA VAL A 14 6.86 -10.08 -15.05
C VAL A 14 5.72 -10.46 -14.12
N LEU A 15 4.96 -9.45 -13.70
CA LEU A 15 3.87 -9.60 -12.74
C LEU A 15 2.58 -9.10 -13.40
N ILE A 16 1.65 -10.01 -13.67
CA ILE A 16 0.40 -9.70 -14.37
C ILE A 16 -0.73 -9.58 -13.34
N TYR A 17 -1.29 -8.40 -13.20
CA TYR A 17 -2.28 -8.06 -12.18
C TYR A 17 -3.45 -9.06 -12.15
N ASP A 18 -3.99 -9.41 -13.31
CA ASP A 18 -5.16 -10.30 -13.39
C ASP A 18 -4.86 -11.75 -12.96
N LEU A 19 -3.58 -12.13 -12.95
CA LEU A 19 -3.15 -13.46 -12.52
C LEU A 19 -2.78 -13.53 -11.04
N ILE A 20 -2.81 -12.39 -10.34
CA ILE A 20 -2.49 -12.32 -8.92
C ILE A 20 -3.80 -12.36 -8.13
N ASP A 21 -3.87 -13.24 -7.14
CA ASP A 21 -5.05 -13.38 -6.30
C ASP A 21 -5.19 -12.19 -5.33
N TRP A 22 -6.44 -11.90 -4.95
CA TRP A 22 -6.69 -10.98 -3.87
C TRP A 22 -6.06 -11.51 -2.57
N ASP A 23 -5.47 -10.61 -1.80
CA ASP A 23 -4.81 -10.97 -0.56
C ASP A 23 -5.82 -11.51 0.46
N ASN A 24 -5.46 -12.64 1.07
CA ASN A 24 -6.21 -13.18 2.19
C ASN A 24 -5.60 -12.63 3.49
N LEU A 25 -6.19 -11.55 4.00
CA LEU A 25 -5.69 -10.87 5.20
C LEU A 25 -5.57 -11.79 6.41
N MET A 26 -6.34 -12.88 6.45
CA MET A 26 -6.29 -13.87 7.55
C MET A 26 -5.05 -14.76 7.52
N ARG A 27 -4.34 -14.80 6.38
CA ARG A 27 -3.10 -15.58 6.19
C ARG A 27 -1.85 -14.72 6.19
N ALA A 28 -1.99 -13.41 6.44
CA ALA A 28 -0.84 -12.52 6.52
C ALA A 28 0.09 -12.96 7.65
N LYS A 29 1.41 -12.81 7.43
CA LYS A 29 2.41 -13.08 8.49
C LYS A 29 2.16 -12.14 9.67
N PRO A 30 2.30 -12.61 10.93
CA PRO A 30 2.03 -11.76 12.10
C PRO A 30 2.77 -10.41 12.08
N ALA A 31 4.02 -10.39 11.64
CA ALA A 31 4.82 -9.17 11.58
C ALA A 31 4.32 -8.16 10.51
N ALA A 32 3.64 -8.65 9.48
CA ALA A 32 3.11 -7.84 8.38
C ALA A 32 1.59 -7.70 8.44
N ALA A 33 0.92 -8.43 9.33
CA ALA A 33 -0.54 -8.41 9.45
C ALA A 33 -1.03 -7.07 9.99
N PRO A 34 -2.08 -6.47 9.38
CA PRO A 34 -2.74 -5.31 9.97
C PRO A 34 -3.38 -5.68 11.31
N PRO A 35 -3.67 -4.71 12.17
CA PRO A 35 -4.42 -4.95 13.39
C PRO A 35 -5.76 -5.65 13.12
N LYS A 36 -6.17 -6.53 14.04
CA LYS A 36 -7.41 -7.32 13.89
C LYS A 36 -8.65 -6.47 13.59
N GLU A 37 -8.78 -5.35 14.28
CA GLU A 37 -9.91 -4.43 14.08
C GLU A 37 -9.98 -3.91 12.65
N LEU A 38 -8.84 -3.58 12.06
CA LEU A 38 -8.75 -3.11 10.69
C LEU A 38 -9.09 -4.22 9.69
N ILE A 39 -8.65 -5.44 9.97
CA ILE A 39 -8.99 -6.62 9.15
C ILE A 39 -10.50 -6.86 9.14
N GLU A 40 -11.13 -6.86 10.31
CA GLU A 40 -12.57 -7.08 10.45
C GLU A 40 -13.38 -5.99 9.73
N LYS A 41 -12.95 -4.74 9.86
CA LYS A 41 -13.56 -3.60 9.18
C LYS A 41 -13.42 -3.72 7.66
N ALA A 42 -12.25 -4.05 7.17
CA ALA A 42 -11.99 -4.23 5.75
C ALA A 42 -12.85 -5.34 5.16
N ARG A 43 -12.97 -6.46 5.87
CA ARG A 43 -13.76 -7.62 5.46
C ARG A 43 -15.24 -7.30 5.26
N GLY A 44 -15.83 -6.54 6.17
CA GLY A 44 -17.24 -6.18 6.12
C GLY A 44 -17.58 -5.08 5.12
N SER A 45 -16.59 -4.34 4.63
CA SER A 45 -16.77 -3.14 3.81
C SER A 45 -16.47 -3.31 2.33
N GLY A 46 -15.88 -4.43 1.90
CA GLY A 46 -15.43 -4.64 0.52
C GLY A 46 -14.03 -4.10 0.24
N ALA A 47 -13.31 -3.65 1.24
CA ALA A 47 -11.90 -3.28 1.10
C ALA A 47 -11.07 -4.53 0.75
N ARG A 48 -10.15 -4.39 -0.19
CA ARG A 48 -9.33 -5.51 -0.67
C ARG A 48 -8.01 -5.03 -1.25
N ARG A 49 -7.06 -5.96 -1.36
CA ARG A 49 -5.69 -5.66 -1.77
C ARG A 49 -5.10 -6.82 -2.56
N LYS A 50 -4.29 -6.49 -3.56
CA LYS A 50 -3.36 -7.45 -4.19
C LYS A 50 -1.94 -7.07 -3.84
N LYS A 51 -1.15 -8.04 -3.38
CA LYS A 51 0.30 -7.90 -3.23
C LYS A 51 0.92 -8.25 -4.57
N ILE A 52 1.37 -7.24 -5.31
CA ILE A 52 1.84 -7.41 -6.69
C ILE A 52 3.33 -7.74 -6.71
N VAL A 53 4.15 -6.91 -6.08
CA VAL A 53 5.60 -7.11 -6.00
C VAL A 53 5.95 -7.45 -4.57
N LYS A 54 6.57 -8.61 -4.35
CA LYS A 54 6.77 -9.21 -3.02
C LYS A 54 8.25 -9.35 -2.67
N GLY A 55 9.08 -8.39 -3.06
CA GLY A 55 10.50 -8.38 -2.77
C GLY A 55 11.41 -8.55 -3.98
N GLU A 56 10.86 -8.79 -5.16
CA GLU A 56 11.65 -8.89 -6.39
C GLU A 56 12.41 -7.58 -6.62
N GLY A 57 13.71 -7.67 -6.80
CA GLY A 57 14.58 -6.51 -6.93
C GLY A 57 14.64 -5.61 -5.70
N GLY A 58 14.14 -6.05 -4.53
CA GLY A 58 14.04 -5.27 -3.31
C GLY A 58 12.76 -4.42 -3.24
N PHE A 59 11.86 -4.52 -4.22
CA PHE A 59 10.64 -3.72 -4.27
C PHE A 59 9.46 -4.44 -3.62
N PHE A 60 8.58 -3.67 -3.03
CA PHE A 60 7.27 -4.12 -2.55
C PHE A 60 6.21 -3.18 -3.09
N MET A 61 5.18 -3.74 -3.72
CA MET A 61 4.07 -2.95 -4.25
C MET A 61 2.75 -3.68 -4.05
N ASN A 62 1.80 -2.98 -3.46
CA ASN A 62 0.43 -3.43 -3.31
C ASN A 62 -0.49 -2.52 -4.11
N ARG A 63 -1.60 -3.08 -4.60
CA ARG A 63 -2.71 -2.28 -5.11
C ARG A 63 -3.93 -2.53 -4.25
N SER A 64 -4.48 -1.47 -3.69
CA SER A 64 -5.59 -1.52 -2.74
C SER A 64 -6.83 -0.83 -3.29
N VAL A 65 -8.00 -1.38 -2.94
CA VAL A 65 -9.30 -0.79 -3.26
C VAL A 65 -10.04 -0.60 -1.93
N LEU A 66 -10.40 0.64 -1.64
CA LEU A 66 -11.16 0.99 -0.44
C LEU A 66 -12.48 1.63 -0.84
N PRO A 67 -13.59 1.26 -0.16
CA PRO A 67 -14.91 1.80 -0.49
C PRO A 67 -15.08 3.25 -0.05
N ALA A 68 -16.16 3.87 -0.52
CA ALA A 68 -16.53 5.23 -0.14
C ALA A 68 -16.56 5.41 1.37
N GLY A 69 -15.97 6.50 1.85
CA GLY A 69 -15.96 6.86 3.26
C GLY A 69 -15.13 5.95 4.18
N PHE A 70 -14.40 4.98 3.63
CA PHE A 70 -13.60 4.06 4.43
C PHE A 70 -12.58 4.82 5.28
N ARG A 71 -12.53 4.51 6.57
CA ARG A 71 -11.63 5.14 7.52
C ARG A 71 -10.43 4.25 7.79
N VAL A 72 -9.23 4.75 7.48
CA VAL A 72 -7.98 4.13 7.90
C VAL A 72 -7.50 4.89 9.14
N PRO A 73 -7.50 4.25 10.32
CA PRO A 73 -7.13 4.94 11.57
C PRO A 73 -5.64 5.29 11.60
N PRO A 74 -5.24 6.23 12.46
CA PRO A 74 -3.84 6.59 12.60
C PRO A 74 -2.97 5.38 12.90
N HIS A 75 -1.90 5.24 12.14
CA HIS A 75 -0.91 4.16 12.25
C HIS A 75 0.41 4.63 11.66
N HIS A 76 1.45 3.83 11.84
CA HIS A 76 2.74 4.10 11.20
C HIS A 76 3.38 2.80 10.71
N HIS A 77 4.34 2.95 9.80
CA HIS A 77 5.13 1.86 9.24
C HIS A 77 6.61 2.06 9.54
N THR A 78 7.37 0.98 9.45
CA THR A 78 8.81 0.99 9.75
C THR A 78 9.68 1.40 8.56
N HIS A 79 9.09 1.58 7.38
CA HIS A 79 9.77 1.95 6.15
C HIS A 79 9.13 3.18 5.52
N ASP A 80 9.92 3.92 4.73
CA ASP A 80 9.35 4.95 3.87
C ASP A 80 8.39 4.31 2.87
N GLU A 81 7.31 5.01 2.59
CA GLU A 81 6.23 4.50 1.77
C GLU A 81 5.75 5.56 0.80
N MET A 82 5.50 5.17 -0.43
CA MET A 82 4.89 6.05 -1.43
C MET A 82 3.51 5.51 -1.78
N LEU A 83 2.50 6.38 -1.72
CA LEU A 83 1.17 6.07 -2.22
C LEU A 83 0.94 6.84 -3.51
N VAL A 84 0.40 6.14 -4.52
CA VAL A 84 0.00 6.73 -5.80
C VAL A 84 -1.48 6.46 -5.98
N ILE A 85 -2.28 7.52 -6.03
CA ILE A 85 -3.73 7.40 -6.18
C ILE A 85 -4.07 7.16 -7.65
N LEU A 86 -4.80 6.08 -7.94
CA LEU A 86 -5.22 5.74 -9.30
C LEU A 86 -6.63 6.20 -9.61
N LYS A 87 -7.54 6.06 -8.63
CA LYS A 87 -8.96 6.46 -8.75
C LYS A 87 -9.47 6.95 -7.40
N GLY A 88 -10.47 7.82 -7.45
CA GLY A 88 -11.07 8.37 -6.23
C GLY A 88 -10.13 9.30 -5.49
N GLY A 89 -10.18 9.27 -4.18
CA GLY A 89 -9.33 10.12 -3.36
C GLY A 89 -9.57 9.97 -1.87
N CYS A 90 -8.85 10.76 -1.10
CA CYS A 90 -8.92 10.72 0.36
C CYS A 90 -8.50 12.05 0.97
N GLN A 91 -8.85 12.22 2.24
CA GLN A 91 -8.39 13.32 3.07
C GLN A 91 -7.57 12.74 4.23
N PHE A 92 -6.31 13.15 4.32
CA PHE A 92 -5.46 12.81 5.46
C PHE A 92 -5.84 13.65 6.67
N ASP A 93 -5.66 13.07 7.85
CA ASP A 93 -5.96 13.73 9.13
C ASP A 93 -5.10 14.97 9.34
N ASP A 94 -5.57 15.85 10.23
CA ASP A 94 -4.86 17.07 10.65
C ASP A 94 -4.54 18.00 9.48
N GLU A 95 -5.41 17.99 8.46
CA GLU A 95 -5.26 18.84 7.28
C GLU A 95 -3.93 18.64 6.54
N LEU A 96 -3.34 17.45 6.70
CA LEU A 96 -2.06 17.15 6.06
C LEU A 96 -2.13 17.23 4.53
N ALA A 97 -3.14 16.62 3.93
CA ALA A 97 -3.34 16.65 2.49
C ALA A 97 -4.73 16.12 2.12
N THR A 98 -5.27 16.61 1.01
CA THR A 98 -6.40 16.03 0.31
C THR A 98 -5.92 15.62 -1.06
N LEU A 99 -6.00 14.31 -1.37
CA LEU A 99 -5.46 13.75 -2.60
C LEU A 99 -6.56 13.15 -3.46
N GLY A 100 -6.38 13.28 -4.77
CA GLY A 100 -7.25 12.68 -5.77
C GLY A 100 -6.46 11.85 -6.77
N ALA A 101 -7.12 11.39 -7.85
CA ALA A 101 -6.48 10.59 -8.89
C ALA A 101 -5.24 11.28 -9.44
N ASP A 102 -4.20 10.50 -9.68
CA ASP A 102 -2.88 10.89 -10.18
C ASP A 102 -1.99 11.62 -9.16
N ASP A 103 -2.50 11.92 -7.97
CA ASP A 103 -1.68 12.47 -6.89
C ASP A 103 -0.87 11.38 -6.19
N SER A 104 0.24 11.78 -5.58
CA SER A 104 1.07 10.89 -4.78
C SER A 104 1.55 11.56 -3.50
N ILE A 105 1.90 10.75 -2.52
CA ILE A 105 2.45 11.20 -1.25
C ILE A 105 3.56 10.24 -0.83
N VAL A 106 4.66 10.79 -0.32
CA VAL A 106 5.73 10.02 0.31
C VAL A 106 5.62 10.22 1.81
N ILE A 107 5.43 9.11 2.53
CA ILE A 107 5.30 9.10 3.98
C ILE A 107 6.55 8.45 4.56
N HIS A 108 7.29 9.21 5.36
CA HIS A 108 8.54 8.72 5.94
C HIS A 108 8.28 7.71 7.06
N ALA A 109 9.25 6.82 7.25
CA ALA A 109 9.19 5.80 8.29
C ALA A 109 8.82 6.39 9.64
N ASN A 110 7.95 5.70 10.35
CA ASN A 110 7.49 6.04 11.70
C ASN A 110 6.63 7.31 11.81
N TYR A 111 6.30 7.96 10.69
CA TYR A 111 5.33 9.06 10.71
C TYR A 111 3.92 8.49 10.87
N ARG A 112 3.22 8.92 11.91
CA ARG A 112 1.86 8.44 12.20
C ARG A 112 0.84 9.20 11.36
N TYR A 113 0.01 8.48 10.61
CA TYR A 113 -0.99 9.07 9.74
C TYR A 113 -2.26 8.22 9.67
N GLY A 114 -3.36 8.87 9.37
CA GLY A 114 -4.64 8.24 9.05
C GLY A 114 -5.32 9.03 7.96
N PHE A 115 -6.33 8.45 7.35
CA PHE A 115 -7.10 9.13 6.31
C PHE A 115 -8.51 8.56 6.18
N THR A 116 -9.36 9.34 5.53
CA THR A 116 -10.73 8.94 5.21
C THR A 116 -10.92 9.04 3.71
N CYS A 117 -11.38 7.96 3.10
CA CYS A 117 -11.67 7.94 1.66
C CYS A 117 -12.86 8.85 1.34
N GLY A 118 -12.82 9.44 0.15
CA GLY A 118 -13.89 10.29 -0.36
C GLY A 118 -15.12 9.50 -0.78
N PRO A 119 -16.12 10.20 -1.37
CA PRO A 119 -17.41 9.59 -1.75
C PRO A 119 -17.32 8.55 -2.85
N GLU A 120 -16.22 8.52 -3.60
CA GLU A 120 -15.98 7.52 -4.67
C GLU A 120 -15.07 6.38 -4.21
N GLY A 121 -14.67 6.36 -2.94
CA GLY A 121 -13.66 5.43 -2.46
C GLY A 121 -12.27 5.81 -2.97
N MET A 122 -11.37 4.84 -2.98
CA MET A 122 -10.00 5.06 -3.45
C MET A 122 -9.38 3.76 -3.95
N GLU A 123 -8.70 3.84 -5.08
CA GLU A 123 -7.83 2.78 -5.57
C GLU A 123 -6.43 3.35 -5.71
N PHE A 124 -5.44 2.66 -5.12
CA PHE A 124 -4.09 3.22 -5.03
C PHE A 124 -3.02 2.14 -4.97
N LEU A 125 -1.80 2.55 -5.33
CA LEU A 125 -0.60 1.75 -5.16
C LEU A 125 0.11 2.17 -3.87
N THR A 126 0.65 1.19 -3.17
CA THR A 126 1.60 1.40 -2.06
C THR A 126 2.92 0.80 -2.49
N ILE A 127 3.98 1.60 -2.48
CA ILE A 127 5.32 1.19 -2.94
C ILE A 127 6.33 1.46 -1.83
N ARG A 128 7.17 0.47 -1.53
CA ARG A 128 8.24 0.59 -0.53
C ARG A 128 9.39 -0.39 -0.81
N MET A 129 10.52 -0.14 -0.20
CA MET A 129 11.73 -0.95 -0.34
C MET A 129 11.89 -1.99 0.78
N GLY A 130 10.82 -2.31 1.50
CA GLY A 130 10.81 -3.31 2.56
C GLY A 130 9.39 -3.71 2.92
N GLU A 131 9.22 -4.92 3.46
CA GLU A 131 7.93 -5.37 3.98
C GLU A 131 7.74 -4.77 5.37
N ALA A 132 6.86 -3.78 5.46
CA ALA A 132 6.60 -3.07 6.71
C ALA A 132 5.37 -3.62 7.43
N GLY A 133 5.49 -3.78 8.74
CA GLY A 133 4.35 -4.01 9.61
C GLY A 133 3.54 -2.72 9.80
N VAL A 134 2.33 -2.88 10.33
CA VAL A 134 1.43 -1.76 10.66
C VAL A 134 1.34 -1.61 12.17
N THR A 135 1.56 -0.41 12.68
CA THR A 135 1.44 -0.11 14.11
C THR A 135 0.44 1.04 14.31
N LEU A 136 -0.54 0.81 15.19
CA LEU A 136 -1.54 1.82 15.57
C LEU A 136 -0.99 2.84 16.59
#